data_8905c0fdead3745378e64e0aee930683
#
_entry.id   8905c0fdead3745378e64e0aee930683
#
_cell.length_a   1.000
_cell.length_b   1.000
_cell.length_c   1.000
_cell.angle_alpha   90.00
_cell.angle_beta   90.00
_cell.angle_gamma   90.00
#
_symmetry.space_group_name_H-M   'P 1'
#
loop_
_entity.id
_entity.type
_entity.pdbx_description
1 polymer ?
#
loop_
_entity_poly.entity_id
_entity_poly.type
_entity_poly.pdbx_seq_one_letter_code
_entity_poly.pdbx_strand_id
1 'polypeptide(L)'
;MSVPTNPNVNGAIAESPELGGEHHGDNKTAREIDEASSTASPARSKQEAQPLWRKTYDIIFWVPPKARWDPEEPPKFSMALNILFAFAGAFTVANLYYNHPILNILAEDFGVPYAKVAEIPTLAQAGYAVGLFFLCPLGDLFKRRPFVLSLVFFTATMSIGLCVTDSIEVFTGIQFLVGLTTVTPQLMLPLVGDLAPPHKRAAALSVVVSGFALGILVARLLSGIMTNFISWRYVYWMSVALQYCIFISLWAFMPDYPAMNKGLNYFKMLWSILVMLTKHPILVQACCISFFTSATFTSFWTVLTFLLAGEPYEFSPVIIGLFALVGIGTMLFVPFYARIIIDRFVPAFSVLLGLTWCLFGVCMGAYTGTFTIAGPIIQGFFSDFGMQTSQIANRSAIYTVEPKGRNRVNTAFMVCTFFGQLTGTSVGTRLYVDHGWVVSQSFSVACIGIAFLLTIARGPWEEGWFGWGGGWQIKKKDRTSADGKGNEARNPLRRLTTHEKAADALEAQRKADLEKGMVGEDTRNAEVVGHETNAEKAALELADDEKASSKTDDDFPASRTRGEK
;
A
#
# COMPACT_ATOMS: atom_id res chain seq x y z
N MET A 1 -7.55 -47.98 35.29
CA MET A 1 -6.37 -48.88 35.44
C MET A 1 -5.15 -48.01 35.26
N SER A 2 -4.67 -47.59 36.35
CA SER A 2 -3.45 -47.80 37.10
C SER A 2 -2.26 -47.00 36.58
N VAL A 3 -2.00 -45.96 37.31
CA VAL A 3 -0.69 -45.31 37.60
C VAL A 3 0.20 -46.36 38.29
N PRO A 4 1.54 -46.35 38.20
CA PRO A 4 2.32 -45.77 39.28
C PRO A 4 3.59 -45.02 38.83
N THR A 5 3.91 -43.85 39.44
CA THR A 5 4.70 -43.59 40.68
C THR A 5 6.22 -43.62 40.53
N ASN A 6 6.77 -42.48 40.81
CA ASN A 6 8.13 -42.11 41.25
C ASN A 6 8.68 -43.00 42.37
N PRO A 7 9.98 -43.13 42.66
CA PRO A 7 10.58 -42.25 43.67
C PRO A 7 12.09 -41.90 43.52
N ASN A 8 12.47 -40.72 44.02
CA ASN A 8 13.32 -40.43 45.20
C ASN A 8 14.83 -40.76 45.10
N VAL A 9 15.80 -40.11 45.72
CA VAL A 9 15.91 -39.13 46.81
C VAL A 9 17.42 -38.80 47.03
N ASN A 10 17.69 -37.64 47.59
CA ASN A 10 18.83 -37.24 48.47
C ASN A 10 20.19 -36.94 47.81
N GLY A 11 20.94 -35.98 48.21
CA GLY A 11 20.94 -35.12 49.40
C GLY A 11 22.37 -34.67 49.71
N ALA A 12 22.48 -33.62 50.42
CA ALA A 12 23.38 -33.12 51.45
C ALA A 12 24.33 -31.99 50.99
N ILE A 13 24.17 -30.75 51.40
CA ILE A 13 24.46 -30.07 52.69
C ILE A 13 25.89 -30.31 53.23
N ALA A 14 26.63 -29.21 53.33
CA ALA A 14 27.48 -28.79 54.45
C ALA A 14 28.41 -27.64 53.99
N GLU A 15 28.26 -26.42 54.46
CA GLU A 15 28.73 -25.80 55.69
C GLU A 15 30.08 -25.12 55.54
N SER A 16 30.04 -23.82 55.86
CA SER A 16 31.17 -22.92 56.12
C SER A 16 31.90 -23.31 57.43
N PRO A 17 33.08 -22.78 57.70
CA PRO A 17 33.13 -21.77 58.76
C PRO A 17 34.13 -20.61 58.55
N GLU A 18 33.84 -19.56 59.31
CA GLU A 18 34.56 -18.32 59.58
C GLU A 18 35.87 -18.47 60.38
N LEU A 19 36.49 -17.32 60.50
CA LEU A 19 37.43 -16.79 61.49
C LEU A 19 38.82 -16.52 60.90
N GLY A 20 39.37 -15.36 60.88
CA GLY A 20 39.42 -14.28 61.86
C GLY A 20 40.88 -13.90 62.01
N GLY A 21 41.22 -12.65 62.07
CA GLY A 21 42.57 -12.28 62.50
C GLY A 21 43.10 -10.96 61.92
N GLU A 22 42.99 -9.93 62.72
CA GLU A 22 43.60 -8.59 62.66
C GLU A 22 45.13 -8.62 62.58
N HIS A 23 45.78 -7.66 61.96
CA HIS A 23 46.55 -6.57 62.60
C HIS A 23 47.47 -5.80 61.61
N HIS A 24 47.34 -4.51 61.69
CA HIS A 24 48.36 -3.42 61.76
C HIS A 24 49.52 -3.38 60.78
N GLY A 25 49.61 -2.25 60.10
CA GLY A 25 50.76 -1.36 60.35
C GLY A 25 51.54 -0.87 59.11
N ASP A 26 51.51 0.43 59.00
CA ASP A 26 52.54 1.30 58.47
C ASP A 26 52.80 1.52 56.98
N ASN A 27 52.37 2.64 56.63
CA ASN A 27 52.95 3.81 55.93
C ASN A 27 54.49 3.73 55.66
N LYS A 28 54.86 3.83 54.36
CA LYS A 28 55.87 4.76 53.82
C LYS A 28 56.33 4.37 52.39
N THR A 29 56.49 5.43 51.66
CA THR A 29 57.35 5.69 50.51
C THR A 29 56.80 5.44 49.12
N ALA A 30 56.42 6.59 48.65
CA ALA A 30 56.40 6.88 47.20
C ALA A 30 57.84 6.85 46.65
N ARG A 31 57.93 6.58 45.37
CA ARG A 31 58.98 6.79 44.37
C ARG A 31 59.71 5.52 43.90
N GLU A 32 59.78 5.55 42.58
CA GLU A 32 60.60 4.70 41.72
C GLU A 32 60.01 3.33 41.41
N ILE A 33 59.37 3.30 40.26
CA ILE A 33 59.70 2.38 39.14
C ILE A 33 58.96 2.91 37.90
N ASP A 34 59.56 3.84 37.19
CA ASP A 34 59.43 3.92 35.74
C ASP A 34 60.31 2.83 35.13
N GLU A 35 59.92 2.38 33.92
CA GLU A 35 60.64 1.45 33.07
C GLU A 35 60.48 -0.04 33.39
N ALA A 36 59.36 -0.64 32.92
CA ALA A 36 59.34 -1.95 32.22
C ALA A 36 57.91 -2.33 31.79
N SER A 37 57.43 -1.77 30.70
CA SER A 37 56.39 -2.44 29.91
C SER A 37 56.33 -1.91 28.49
N SER A 38 57.33 -2.24 27.73
CA SER A 38 57.14 -2.33 26.28
C SER A 38 57.00 -3.78 25.93
N THR A 39 56.05 -4.06 25.05
CA THR A 39 55.71 -5.34 24.38
C THR A 39 54.51 -6.09 24.96
N ALA A 40 53.32 -5.47 24.80
CA ALA A 40 52.14 -6.23 24.52
C ALA A 40 51.59 -5.78 23.15
N SER A 41 51.98 -6.49 22.12
CA SER A 41 51.35 -6.40 20.78
C SER A 41 49.85 -6.57 20.94
N PRO A 42 49.00 -5.65 20.38
CA PRO A 42 47.58 -5.87 20.36
C PRO A 42 47.32 -7.16 19.55
N ALA A 43 46.72 -8.13 20.19
CA ALA A 43 46.22 -9.33 19.54
C ALA A 43 45.46 -8.92 18.30
N ARG A 44 46.07 -9.16 17.14
CA ARG A 44 45.46 -9.05 15.80
C ARG A 44 44.27 -10.00 15.83
N SER A 45 43.09 -9.46 16.12
CA SER A 45 41.84 -10.21 15.96
C SER A 45 41.88 -10.81 14.56
N LYS A 46 41.94 -12.12 14.48
CA LYS A 46 41.75 -12.86 13.23
C LYS A 46 40.42 -12.39 12.67
N GLN A 47 40.45 -11.47 11.73
CA GLN A 47 39.32 -11.16 10.87
C GLN A 47 39.00 -12.48 10.15
N GLU A 48 38.03 -13.21 10.68
CA GLU A 48 37.44 -14.35 9.98
C GLU A 48 37.05 -13.84 8.60
N ALA A 49 37.66 -14.43 7.57
CA ALA A 49 37.37 -14.09 6.20
C ALA A 49 35.87 -14.27 5.97
N GLN A 50 35.15 -13.16 5.88
CA GLN A 50 33.72 -13.22 5.63
C GLN A 50 33.47 -14.01 4.34
N PRO A 51 32.51 -14.95 4.35
CA PRO A 51 32.25 -15.78 3.19
C PRO A 51 31.92 -14.90 1.97
N LEU A 52 32.39 -15.30 0.79
CA LEU A 52 32.29 -14.54 -0.47
C LEU A 52 30.86 -14.04 -0.74
N TRP A 53 29.84 -14.85 -0.43
CA TRP A 53 28.45 -14.46 -0.59
C TRP A 53 28.05 -13.23 0.25
N ARG A 54 28.65 -13.06 1.44
CA ARG A 54 28.39 -11.91 2.31
C ARG A 54 29.04 -10.65 1.76
N LYS A 55 30.24 -10.74 1.21
CA LYS A 55 30.90 -9.62 0.51
C LYS A 55 30.11 -9.20 -0.73
N THR A 56 29.64 -10.18 -1.52
CA THR A 56 28.80 -9.91 -2.69
C THR A 56 27.47 -9.26 -2.29
N TYR A 57 26.84 -9.74 -1.22
CA TYR A 57 25.63 -9.13 -0.67
C TYR A 57 25.87 -7.67 -0.21
N ASP A 58 26.96 -7.41 0.49
CA ASP A 58 27.31 -6.06 0.97
C ASP A 58 27.64 -5.09 -0.18
N ILE A 59 28.15 -5.59 -1.32
CA ILE A 59 28.39 -4.80 -2.53
C ILE A 59 27.07 -4.50 -3.26
N ILE A 60 26.26 -5.52 -3.50
CA ILE A 60 24.99 -5.38 -4.25
C ILE A 60 24.00 -4.49 -3.47
N PHE A 61 23.93 -4.67 -2.16
CA PHE A 61 23.02 -3.90 -1.27
C PHE A 61 23.72 -2.76 -0.53
N TRP A 62 24.88 -2.32 -1.08
CA TRP A 62 25.57 -1.15 -0.56
C TRP A 62 24.62 0.06 -0.45
N VAL A 63 24.65 0.72 0.70
CA VAL A 63 23.81 1.89 0.97
C VAL A 63 24.70 3.13 0.95
N PRO A 64 24.42 4.12 0.08
CA PRO A 64 25.13 5.39 0.10
C PRO A 64 25.08 6.01 1.50
N PRO A 65 26.15 6.65 1.98
CA PRO A 65 26.19 7.22 3.34
C PRO A 65 25.01 8.14 3.66
N LYS A 66 24.59 8.96 2.69
CA LYS A 66 23.43 9.87 2.80
C LYS A 66 22.05 9.19 2.82
N ALA A 67 21.98 7.92 2.41
CA ALA A 67 20.75 7.14 2.37
C ALA A 67 20.64 6.11 3.50
N ARG A 68 21.66 6.04 4.38
CA ARG A 68 21.63 5.17 5.56
C ARG A 68 20.59 5.66 6.55
N TRP A 69 19.89 4.71 7.15
CA TRP A 69 18.95 5.03 8.21
C TRP A 69 19.70 5.36 9.49
N ASP A 70 19.50 6.57 9.98
CA ASP A 70 19.90 6.99 11.31
C ASP A 70 18.62 7.30 12.11
N PRO A 71 18.42 6.71 13.29
CA PRO A 71 17.27 7.02 14.14
C PRO A 71 17.25 8.49 14.62
N GLU A 72 18.43 9.11 14.78
CA GLU A 72 18.56 10.50 15.25
C GLU A 72 18.38 11.51 14.12
N GLU A 73 18.87 11.19 12.92
CA GLU A 73 18.69 12.00 11.71
C GLU A 73 18.14 11.19 10.54
N PRO A 74 16.83 10.90 10.49
CA PRO A 74 16.25 10.13 9.39
C PRO A 74 16.45 10.84 8.04
N PRO A 75 16.69 10.09 6.95
CA PRO A 75 16.89 10.67 5.62
C PRO A 75 15.77 11.64 5.24
N LYS A 76 16.13 12.86 4.84
CA LYS A 76 15.16 13.90 4.48
C LYS A 76 14.38 13.50 3.24
N PHE A 77 13.06 13.48 3.34
CA PHE A 77 12.18 13.24 2.20
C PHE A 77 12.16 14.47 1.28
N SER A 78 12.75 14.31 0.09
CA SER A 78 12.80 15.37 -0.92
C SER A 78 11.75 15.15 -2.02
N MET A 79 11.36 16.23 -2.72
CA MET A 79 10.47 16.14 -3.89
C MET A 79 11.11 15.33 -5.02
N ALA A 80 12.43 15.42 -5.20
CA ALA A 80 13.16 14.62 -6.17
C ALA A 80 13.04 13.10 -5.89
N LEU A 81 13.13 12.69 -4.62
CA LEU A 81 12.92 11.31 -4.22
C LEU A 81 11.47 10.86 -4.48
N ASN A 82 10.50 11.74 -4.23
CA ASN A 82 9.10 11.44 -4.51
C ASN A 82 8.82 11.27 -6.01
N ILE A 83 9.40 12.11 -6.85
CA ILE A 83 9.33 11.99 -8.32
C ILE A 83 10.02 10.70 -8.77
N LEU A 84 11.16 10.34 -8.17
CA LEU A 84 11.82 9.06 -8.46
C LEU A 84 10.92 7.86 -8.15
N PHE A 85 10.21 7.87 -7.01
CA PHE A 85 9.26 6.81 -6.68
C PHE A 85 8.06 6.79 -7.62
N ALA A 86 7.55 7.96 -8.02
CA ALA A 86 6.50 8.07 -9.01
C ALA A 86 6.95 7.51 -10.38
N PHE A 87 8.15 7.86 -10.83
CA PHE A 87 8.76 7.36 -12.07
C PHE A 87 8.99 5.84 -12.01
N ALA A 88 9.61 5.35 -10.93
CA ALA A 88 9.84 3.92 -10.75
C ALA A 88 8.53 3.14 -10.74
N GLY A 89 7.53 3.63 -10.02
CA GLY A 89 6.20 3.02 -9.98
C GLY A 89 5.47 3.06 -11.32
N ALA A 90 5.56 4.18 -12.06
CA ALA A 90 4.96 4.35 -13.37
C ALA A 90 5.45 3.29 -14.37
N PHE A 91 6.76 3.19 -14.55
CA PHE A 91 7.32 2.26 -15.53
C PHE A 91 7.37 0.81 -15.05
N THR A 92 7.29 0.56 -13.75
CA THR A 92 7.07 -0.81 -13.24
C THR A 92 5.64 -1.26 -13.52
N VAL A 93 4.61 -0.44 -13.25
CA VAL A 93 3.21 -0.74 -13.61
C VAL A 93 3.05 -0.92 -15.13
N ALA A 94 3.78 -0.16 -15.92
CA ALA A 94 3.75 -0.20 -17.38
C ALA A 94 3.95 -1.61 -17.95
N ASN A 95 4.72 -2.48 -17.29
CA ASN A 95 4.97 -3.86 -17.70
C ASN A 95 3.70 -4.71 -17.87
N LEU A 96 2.63 -4.36 -17.16
CA LEU A 96 1.34 -5.04 -17.28
C LEU A 96 0.52 -4.59 -18.51
N TYR A 97 0.90 -3.46 -19.12
CA TYR A 97 0.04 -2.78 -20.09
C TYR A 97 0.68 -2.54 -21.47
N TYR A 98 1.99 -2.85 -21.66
CA TYR A 98 2.66 -2.73 -22.97
C TYR A 98 2.03 -3.62 -24.04
N ASN A 99 1.49 -4.79 -23.66
CA ASN A 99 0.89 -5.75 -24.57
C ASN A 99 -0.48 -5.31 -25.12
N HIS A 100 -1.24 -4.45 -24.40
CA HIS A 100 -2.63 -4.14 -24.75
C HIS A 100 -2.83 -3.60 -26.17
N PRO A 101 -2.10 -2.60 -26.68
CA PRO A 101 -2.36 -2.04 -28.02
C PRO A 101 -1.79 -2.88 -29.16
N ILE A 102 -1.04 -3.94 -28.87
CA ILE A 102 -0.31 -4.76 -29.85
C ILE A 102 -0.76 -6.24 -29.87
N LEU A 103 -1.86 -6.56 -29.20
CA LEU A 103 -2.34 -7.94 -29.11
C LEU A 103 -2.64 -8.56 -30.50
N ASN A 104 -3.18 -7.77 -31.43
CA ASN A 104 -3.41 -8.21 -32.79
C ASN A 104 -2.10 -8.58 -33.52
N ILE A 105 -1.03 -7.78 -33.36
CA ILE A 105 0.27 -8.05 -33.97
C ILE A 105 0.93 -9.29 -33.35
N LEU A 106 0.80 -9.44 -32.02
CA LEU A 106 1.27 -10.64 -31.33
C LEU A 106 0.51 -11.90 -31.82
N ALA A 107 -0.80 -11.77 -32.12
CA ALA A 107 -1.58 -12.87 -32.67
C ALA A 107 -1.04 -13.30 -34.07
N GLU A 108 -0.74 -12.32 -34.92
CA GLU A 108 -0.17 -12.54 -36.25
C GLU A 108 1.23 -13.15 -36.20
N ASP A 109 2.14 -12.57 -35.38
CA ASP A 109 3.55 -12.99 -35.28
C ASP A 109 3.68 -14.41 -34.70
N PHE A 110 2.87 -14.76 -33.68
CA PHE A 110 2.84 -16.12 -33.13
C PHE A 110 1.93 -17.10 -33.91
N GLY A 111 1.14 -16.62 -34.88
CA GLY A 111 0.24 -17.46 -35.69
C GLY A 111 -0.89 -18.11 -34.87
N VAL A 112 -1.41 -17.39 -33.86
CA VAL A 112 -2.42 -17.92 -32.92
C VAL A 112 -3.70 -17.08 -32.91
N PRO A 113 -4.85 -17.66 -32.55
CA PRO A 113 -6.10 -16.91 -32.47
C PRO A 113 -6.08 -15.87 -31.32
N TYR A 114 -6.92 -14.84 -31.43
CA TYR A 114 -7.07 -13.77 -30.44
C TYR A 114 -7.35 -14.27 -29.02
N ALA A 115 -8.13 -15.36 -28.89
CA ALA A 115 -8.39 -15.98 -27.60
C ALA A 115 -7.09 -16.43 -26.88
N LYS A 116 -6.12 -16.96 -27.65
CA LYS A 116 -4.84 -17.42 -27.10
C LYS A 116 -3.93 -16.27 -26.73
N VAL A 117 -3.88 -15.20 -27.52
CA VAL A 117 -3.08 -14.01 -27.22
C VAL A 117 -3.61 -13.25 -25.99
N ALA A 118 -4.93 -13.27 -25.76
CA ALA A 118 -5.52 -12.66 -24.55
C ALA A 118 -5.09 -13.36 -23.24
N GLU A 119 -4.48 -14.55 -23.30
CA GLU A 119 -3.83 -15.17 -22.15
C GLU A 119 -2.63 -14.34 -21.65
N ILE A 120 -1.97 -13.54 -22.49
CA ILE A 120 -0.83 -12.70 -22.12
C ILE A 120 -1.23 -11.69 -21.03
N PRO A 121 -2.14 -10.74 -21.26
CA PRO A 121 -2.58 -9.82 -20.22
C PRO A 121 -3.28 -10.53 -19.06
N THR A 122 -3.99 -11.63 -19.32
CA THR A 122 -4.65 -12.44 -18.29
C THR A 122 -3.64 -13.01 -17.30
N LEU A 123 -2.58 -13.67 -17.78
CA LEU A 123 -1.54 -14.24 -16.91
C LEU A 123 -0.66 -13.18 -16.26
N ALA A 124 -0.42 -12.03 -16.91
CA ALA A 124 0.23 -10.88 -16.28
C ALA A 124 -0.56 -10.39 -15.05
N GLN A 125 -1.87 -10.24 -15.18
CA GLN A 125 -2.76 -9.82 -14.10
C GLN A 125 -2.89 -10.88 -13.00
N ALA A 126 -2.94 -12.17 -13.38
CA ALA A 126 -2.92 -13.28 -12.43
C ALA A 126 -1.61 -13.29 -11.61
N GLY A 127 -0.46 -13.17 -12.28
CA GLY A 127 0.83 -13.05 -11.63
C GLY A 127 0.87 -11.88 -10.65
N TYR A 128 0.38 -10.71 -11.06
CA TYR A 128 0.32 -9.54 -10.19
C TYR A 128 -0.60 -9.74 -8.98
N ALA A 129 -1.77 -10.35 -9.15
CA ALA A 129 -2.68 -10.67 -8.04
C ALA A 129 -2.03 -11.63 -7.04
N VAL A 130 -1.35 -12.67 -7.53
CA VAL A 130 -0.56 -13.61 -6.71
C VAL A 130 0.59 -12.88 -6.00
N GLY A 131 1.29 -12.02 -6.71
CA GLY A 131 2.36 -11.18 -6.15
C GLY A 131 1.87 -10.25 -5.06
N LEU A 132 0.72 -9.58 -5.25
CA LEU A 132 0.09 -8.74 -4.22
C LEU A 132 -0.23 -9.53 -2.95
N PHE A 133 -0.76 -10.73 -3.10
CA PHE A 133 -1.15 -11.55 -1.95
C PHE A 133 0.06 -12.09 -1.19
N PHE A 134 1.07 -12.60 -1.91
CA PHE A 134 2.22 -13.25 -1.28
C PHE A 134 3.42 -12.33 -1.06
N LEU A 135 3.78 -11.48 -2.02
CA LEU A 135 4.99 -10.65 -1.92
C LEU A 135 4.76 -9.32 -1.21
N CYS A 136 3.58 -8.69 -1.36
CA CYS A 136 3.33 -7.41 -0.74
C CYS A 136 3.44 -7.44 0.80
N PRO A 137 2.90 -8.45 1.52
CA PRO A 137 3.09 -8.61 2.96
C PRO A 137 4.55 -8.83 3.39
N LEU A 138 5.39 -9.44 2.53
CA LEU A 138 6.82 -9.59 2.83
C LEU A 138 7.54 -8.25 2.93
N GLY A 139 7.06 -7.21 2.23
CA GLY A 139 7.59 -5.85 2.35
C GLY A 139 7.45 -5.22 3.72
N ASP A 140 6.55 -5.74 4.58
CA ASP A 140 6.42 -5.30 5.97
C ASP A 140 7.35 -6.09 6.92
N LEU A 141 7.81 -7.29 6.52
CA LEU A 141 8.68 -8.17 7.31
C LEU A 141 10.17 -7.93 7.01
N PHE A 142 10.49 -7.73 5.75
CA PHE A 142 11.88 -7.50 5.32
C PHE A 142 12.22 -6.01 5.27
N LYS A 143 13.53 -5.71 5.22
CA LYS A 143 13.98 -4.37 4.87
C LYS A 143 13.47 -4.02 3.48
N ARG A 144 12.74 -2.91 3.36
CA ARG A 144 12.05 -2.54 2.12
C ARG A 144 13.00 -2.30 0.95
N ARG A 145 14.16 -1.66 1.19
CA ARG A 145 15.11 -1.35 0.12
C ARG A 145 15.66 -2.58 -0.59
N PRO A 146 16.32 -3.56 0.07
CA PRO A 146 16.84 -4.74 -0.61
C PRO A 146 15.72 -5.57 -1.25
N PHE A 147 14.54 -5.61 -0.64
CA PHE A 147 13.40 -6.34 -1.17
C PHE A 147 12.87 -5.72 -2.47
N VAL A 148 12.66 -4.39 -2.51
CA VAL A 148 12.23 -3.67 -3.71
C VAL A 148 13.28 -3.80 -4.83
N LEU A 149 14.56 -3.61 -4.51
CA LEU A 149 15.65 -3.77 -5.49
C LEU A 149 15.69 -5.18 -6.09
N SER A 150 15.52 -6.22 -5.26
CA SER A 150 15.46 -7.60 -5.75
C SER A 150 14.28 -7.81 -6.71
N LEU A 151 13.08 -7.30 -6.36
CA LEU A 151 11.90 -7.42 -7.23
C LEU A 151 12.11 -6.73 -8.58
N VAL A 152 12.63 -5.49 -8.60
CA VAL A 152 12.90 -4.77 -9.85
C VAL A 152 13.96 -5.48 -10.68
N PHE A 153 15.02 -6.00 -10.05
CA PHE A 153 16.06 -6.76 -10.74
C PHE A 153 15.50 -8.05 -11.37
N PHE A 154 14.69 -8.82 -10.63
CA PHE A 154 14.06 -10.03 -11.17
C PHE A 154 13.08 -9.70 -12.30
N THR A 155 12.28 -8.64 -12.16
CA THR A 155 11.38 -8.17 -13.23
C THR A 155 12.16 -7.84 -14.49
N ALA A 156 13.25 -7.05 -14.37
CA ALA A 156 14.10 -6.69 -15.51
C ALA A 156 14.70 -7.93 -16.20
N THR A 157 15.24 -8.85 -15.40
CA THR A 157 15.91 -10.06 -15.92
C THR A 157 14.91 -11.01 -16.59
N MET A 158 13.74 -11.25 -15.98
CA MET A 158 12.70 -12.09 -16.59
C MET A 158 12.17 -11.47 -17.88
N SER A 159 12.04 -10.14 -17.95
CA SER A 159 11.58 -9.44 -19.16
C SER A 159 12.49 -9.62 -20.36
N ILE A 160 13.79 -9.97 -20.19
CA ILE A 160 14.68 -10.33 -21.30
C ILE A 160 14.13 -11.53 -22.06
N GLY A 161 13.57 -12.51 -21.35
CA GLY A 161 12.94 -13.67 -21.99
C GLY A 161 11.78 -13.32 -22.92
N LEU A 162 11.03 -12.23 -22.63
CA LEU A 162 9.97 -11.74 -23.52
C LEU A 162 10.51 -11.17 -24.84
N CYS A 163 11.76 -10.69 -24.83
CA CYS A 163 12.38 -10.10 -26.02
C CYS A 163 12.84 -11.15 -27.05
N VAL A 164 13.16 -12.37 -26.59
CA VAL A 164 13.88 -13.38 -27.40
C VAL A 164 13.05 -14.63 -27.68
N THR A 165 11.93 -14.85 -26.99
CA THR A 165 11.11 -16.05 -27.19
C THR A 165 10.24 -15.99 -28.44
N ASP A 166 10.11 -17.13 -29.12
CA ASP A 166 9.23 -17.34 -30.26
C ASP A 166 8.03 -18.24 -29.93
N SER A 167 7.94 -18.77 -28.68
CA SER A 167 6.81 -19.59 -28.22
C SER A 167 5.85 -18.75 -27.38
N ILE A 168 4.56 -18.79 -27.72
CA ILE A 168 3.49 -18.10 -27.00
C ILE A 168 3.35 -18.64 -25.57
N GLU A 169 3.56 -19.95 -25.35
CA GLU A 169 3.47 -20.60 -24.05
C GLU A 169 4.58 -20.10 -23.11
N VAL A 170 5.81 -20.00 -23.63
CA VAL A 170 6.95 -19.46 -22.88
C VAL A 170 6.74 -17.97 -22.59
N PHE A 171 6.25 -17.22 -23.59
CA PHE A 171 5.97 -15.79 -23.46
C PHE A 171 4.94 -15.53 -22.35
N THR A 172 3.81 -16.24 -22.37
CA THR A 172 2.75 -16.10 -21.34
C THR A 172 3.21 -16.54 -19.96
N GLY A 173 4.02 -17.61 -19.88
CA GLY A 173 4.62 -18.07 -18.62
C GLY A 173 5.58 -17.03 -18.02
N ILE A 174 6.45 -16.43 -18.84
CA ILE A 174 7.34 -15.34 -18.40
C ILE A 174 6.52 -14.12 -18.01
N GLN A 175 5.47 -13.80 -18.75
CA GLN A 175 4.60 -12.67 -18.44
C GLN A 175 3.90 -12.81 -17.07
N PHE A 176 3.53 -14.04 -16.67
CA PHE A 176 3.05 -14.33 -15.32
C PHE A 176 4.14 -14.02 -14.26
N LEU A 177 5.40 -14.46 -14.47
CA LEU A 177 6.50 -14.21 -13.54
C LEU A 177 6.86 -12.71 -13.46
N VAL A 178 6.85 -12.01 -14.59
CA VAL A 178 7.02 -10.56 -14.65
C VAL A 178 5.89 -9.88 -13.86
N GLY A 179 4.63 -10.29 -14.07
CA GLY A 179 3.49 -9.81 -13.30
C GLY A 179 3.66 -10.01 -11.81
N LEU A 180 4.07 -11.22 -11.39
CA LEU A 180 4.28 -11.59 -9.99
C LEU A 180 5.32 -10.67 -9.31
N THR A 181 6.42 -10.35 -9.96
CA THR A 181 7.49 -9.52 -9.39
C THR A 181 7.24 -8.01 -9.54
N THR A 182 6.30 -7.60 -10.37
CA THR A 182 5.95 -6.19 -10.66
C THR A 182 5.17 -5.50 -9.51
N VAL A 183 5.03 -6.08 -8.32
CA VAL A 183 4.29 -5.51 -7.18
C VAL A 183 4.98 -4.33 -6.50
N THR A 184 6.16 -3.97 -6.92
CA THR A 184 6.95 -2.83 -6.42
C THR A 184 6.15 -1.54 -6.20
N PRO A 185 5.23 -1.10 -7.10
CA PRO A 185 4.44 0.11 -6.89
C PRO A 185 3.59 0.07 -5.62
N GLN A 186 3.03 -1.08 -5.26
CA GLN A 186 2.22 -1.23 -4.06
C GLN A 186 3.05 -1.19 -2.77
N LEU A 187 4.34 -1.52 -2.85
CA LEU A 187 5.30 -1.38 -1.75
C LEU A 187 5.79 0.07 -1.58
N MET A 188 5.79 0.85 -2.67
CA MET A 188 6.21 2.25 -2.63
C MET A 188 5.18 3.16 -1.97
N LEU A 189 3.88 2.89 -2.09
CA LEU A 189 2.84 3.71 -1.48
C LEU A 189 2.96 3.80 0.06
N PRO A 190 3.05 2.68 0.80
CA PRO A 190 3.31 2.75 2.23
C PRO A 190 4.65 3.40 2.57
N LEU A 191 5.70 3.12 1.78
CA LEU A 191 7.02 3.71 1.99
C LEU A 191 6.99 5.24 1.90
N VAL A 192 6.34 5.80 0.87
CA VAL A 192 6.14 7.26 0.72
C VAL A 192 5.28 7.80 1.86
N GLY A 193 4.25 7.06 2.28
CA GLY A 193 3.40 7.43 3.41
C GLY A 193 4.17 7.52 4.74
N ASP A 194 5.19 6.69 4.93
CA ASP A 194 6.02 6.65 6.13
C ASP A 194 7.15 7.72 6.08
N LEU A 195 7.73 7.95 4.89
CA LEU A 195 8.83 8.91 4.71
C LEU A 195 8.35 10.37 4.62
N ALA A 196 7.15 10.61 4.09
CA ALA A 196 6.64 11.97 3.90
C ALA A 196 6.22 12.61 5.22
N PRO A 197 6.62 13.89 5.48
CA PRO A 197 6.16 14.63 6.63
C PRO A 197 4.63 14.66 6.72
N PRO A 198 4.03 14.63 7.94
CA PRO A 198 2.57 14.51 8.11
C PRO A 198 1.75 15.52 7.30
N HIS A 199 2.22 16.78 7.23
CA HIS A 199 1.55 17.86 6.49
C HIS A 199 1.67 17.76 4.96
N LYS A 200 2.64 16.98 4.42
CA LYS A 200 2.86 16.77 2.98
C LYS A 200 2.50 15.35 2.50
N ARG A 201 2.12 14.46 3.42
CA ARG A 201 1.88 13.05 3.13
C ARG A 201 0.84 12.82 2.03
N ALA A 202 -0.30 13.49 2.12
CA ALA A 202 -1.35 13.37 1.11
C ALA A 202 -0.88 13.83 -0.29
N ALA A 203 -0.18 14.95 -0.35
CA ALA A 203 0.39 15.47 -1.60
C ALA A 203 1.48 14.54 -2.18
N ALA A 204 2.33 13.98 -1.32
CA ALA A 204 3.36 13.04 -1.76
C ALA A 204 2.76 11.76 -2.34
N LEU A 205 1.76 11.18 -1.67
CA LEU A 205 1.04 9.99 -2.15
C LEU A 205 0.30 10.26 -3.46
N SER A 206 -0.31 11.44 -3.62
CA SER A 206 -1.02 11.77 -4.86
C SER A 206 -0.08 11.85 -6.06
N VAL A 207 1.13 12.38 -5.90
CA VAL A 207 2.16 12.40 -6.97
C VAL A 207 2.51 10.98 -7.42
N VAL A 208 2.71 10.06 -6.48
CA VAL A 208 3.07 8.67 -6.80
C VAL A 208 1.91 7.94 -7.48
N VAL A 209 0.68 8.08 -6.97
CA VAL A 209 -0.51 7.45 -7.57
C VAL A 209 -0.78 7.98 -8.96
N SER A 210 -0.65 9.30 -9.16
CA SER A 210 -0.76 9.92 -10.50
C SER A 210 0.32 9.40 -11.44
N GLY A 211 1.55 9.19 -10.93
CA GLY A 211 2.63 8.56 -11.68
C GLY A 211 2.26 7.17 -12.18
N PHE A 212 1.68 6.32 -11.32
CA PHE A 212 1.26 4.97 -11.72
C PHE A 212 0.24 4.99 -12.86
N ALA A 213 -0.75 5.83 -12.71
CA ALA A 213 -1.80 5.94 -13.72
C ALA A 213 -1.26 6.52 -15.04
N LEU A 214 -0.38 7.53 -14.97
CA LEU A 214 0.32 8.03 -16.16
C LEU A 214 1.17 6.93 -16.82
N GLY A 215 1.84 6.08 -16.03
CA GLY A 215 2.62 4.96 -16.52
C GLY A 215 1.80 3.97 -17.35
N ILE A 216 0.57 3.66 -16.94
CA ILE A 216 -0.36 2.81 -17.69
C ILE A 216 -0.66 3.39 -19.09
N LEU A 217 -0.91 4.68 -19.14
CA LEU A 217 -1.27 5.37 -20.37
C LEU A 217 -0.08 5.55 -21.31
N VAL A 218 1.08 5.94 -20.75
CA VAL A 218 2.34 6.06 -21.50
C VAL A 218 2.77 4.72 -22.05
N ALA A 219 2.59 3.62 -21.31
CA ALA A 219 2.91 2.28 -21.80
C ALA A 219 2.12 1.93 -23.06
N ARG A 220 0.83 2.18 -23.08
CA ARG A 220 -0.03 1.93 -24.25
C ARG A 220 0.38 2.80 -25.44
N LEU A 221 0.60 4.10 -25.18
CA LEU A 221 0.99 5.05 -26.23
C LEU A 221 2.34 4.68 -26.86
N LEU A 222 3.36 4.45 -26.03
CA LEU A 222 4.70 4.10 -26.51
C LEU A 222 4.70 2.77 -27.25
N SER A 223 3.99 1.76 -26.72
CA SER A 223 3.89 0.46 -27.36
C SER A 223 3.23 0.56 -28.74
N GLY A 224 2.12 1.28 -28.87
CA GLY A 224 1.44 1.48 -30.15
C GLY A 224 2.31 2.23 -31.16
N ILE A 225 2.97 3.33 -30.73
CA ILE A 225 3.85 4.12 -31.62
C ILE A 225 5.05 3.28 -32.07
N MET A 226 5.77 2.66 -31.14
CA MET A 226 6.98 1.90 -31.49
C MET A 226 6.67 0.77 -32.44
N THR A 227 5.61 0.00 -32.18
CA THR A 227 5.28 -1.19 -32.97
C THR A 227 4.83 -0.84 -34.41
N ASN A 228 4.39 0.38 -34.66
CA ASN A 228 4.07 0.81 -36.01
C ASN A 228 5.32 1.04 -36.89
N PHE A 229 6.45 1.39 -36.30
CA PHE A 229 7.67 1.72 -37.04
C PHE A 229 8.75 0.63 -36.96
N ILE A 230 8.73 -0.17 -35.88
CA ILE A 230 9.73 -1.19 -35.59
C ILE A 230 9.05 -2.44 -34.99
N SER A 231 9.77 -3.56 -34.93
CA SER A 231 9.23 -4.78 -34.32
C SER A 231 8.78 -4.57 -32.88
N TRP A 232 7.67 -5.22 -32.50
CA TRP A 232 7.13 -5.23 -31.14
C TRP A 232 8.15 -5.68 -30.07
N ARG A 233 9.16 -6.49 -30.43
CA ARG A 233 10.24 -6.92 -29.53
C ARG A 233 11.02 -5.75 -28.94
N TYR A 234 11.15 -4.64 -29.68
CA TYR A 234 11.83 -3.43 -29.17
C TYR A 234 11.05 -2.73 -28.06
N VAL A 235 9.73 -2.90 -27.98
CA VAL A 235 8.93 -2.41 -26.85
C VAL A 235 9.38 -3.09 -25.55
N TYR A 236 9.60 -4.40 -25.60
CA TYR A 236 10.09 -5.16 -24.43
C TYR A 236 11.56 -4.86 -24.13
N TRP A 237 12.42 -4.67 -25.14
CA TRP A 237 13.79 -4.19 -24.91
C TRP A 237 13.83 -2.81 -24.26
N MET A 238 12.98 -1.89 -24.67
CA MET A 238 12.79 -0.59 -24.00
C MET A 238 12.36 -0.79 -22.54
N SER A 239 11.41 -1.68 -22.29
CA SER A 239 10.97 -2.01 -20.93
C SER A 239 12.13 -2.53 -20.06
N VAL A 240 12.94 -3.46 -20.59
CA VAL A 240 14.14 -3.98 -19.89
C VAL A 240 15.11 -2.86 -19.56
N ALA A 241 15.43 -1.99 -20.53
CA ALA A 241 16.31 -0.85 -20.32
C ALA A 241 15.78 0.09 -19.23
N LEU A 242 14.48 0.43 -19.26
CA LEU A 242 13.83 1.25 -18.24
C LEU A 242 13.86 0.60 -16.86
N GLN A 243 13.63 -0.73 -16.75
CA GLN A 243 13.68 -1.45 -15.48
C GLN A 243 15.09 -1.44 -14.88
N TYR A 244 16.14 -1.61 -15.69
CA TYR A 244 17.52 -1.48 -15.19
C TYR A 244 17.88 -0.04 -14.82
N CYS A 245 17.41 0.97 -15.56
CA CYS A 245 17.55 2.37 -15.16
C CYS A 245 16.87 2.65 -13.82
N ILE A 246 15.67 2.10 -13.59
CA ILE A 246 14.96 2.18 -12.32
C ILE A 246 15.74 1.49 -11.22
N PHE A 247 16.24 0.27 -11.48
CA PHE A 247 17.07 -0.46 -10.52
C PHE A 247 18.27 0.35 -10.07
N ILE A 248 19.06 0.90 -11.01
CA ILE A 248 20.25 1.72 -10.73
C ILE A 248 19.85 2.99 -9.97
N SER A 249 18.77 3.66 -10.38
CA SER A 249 18.31 4.89 -9.74
C SER A 249 17.84 4.63 -8.31
N LEU A 250 17.08 3.55 -8.07
CA LEU A 250 16.65 3.16 -6.73
C LEU A 250 17.83 2.67 -5.88
N TRP A 251 18.78 1.95 -6.48
CA TRP A 251 20.01 1.53 -5.80
C TRP A 251 20.84 2.74 -5.34
N ALA A 252 20.91 3.81 -6.14
CA ALA A 252 21.67 5.00 -5.82
C ALA A 252 20.96 5.92 -4.80
N PHE A 253 19.63 6.09 -4.90
CA PHE A 253 18.92 7.17 -4.20
C PHE A 253 17.87 6.69 -3.19
N MET A 254 17.45 5.42 -3.21
CA MET A 254 16.45 4.94 -2.26
C MET A 254 17.07 4.83 -0.86
N PRO A 255 16.48 5.49 0.18
CA PRO A 255 16.98 5.37 1.54
C PRO A 255 16.75 3.95 2.10
N ASP A 256 17.67 3.52 2.98
CA ASP A 256 17.46 2.31 3.76
C ASP A 256 16.44 2.60 4.85
N TYR A 257 15.45 1.74 4.99
CA TYR A 257 14.37 1.88 5.96
C TYR A 257 14.25 0.59 6.76
N PRO A 258 14.23 0.64 8.10
CA PRO A 258 14.10 -0.56 8.92
C PRO A 258 12.77 -1.25 8.68
N ALA A 259 12.74 -2.57 8.88
CA ALA A 259 11.50 -3.34 8.86
C ALA A 259 10.58 -2.88 10.00
N MET A 260 9.33 -2.54 9.68
CA MET A 260 8.37 -1.97 10.64
C MET A 260 7.85 -3.00 11.64
N ASN A 261 7.74 -4.27 11.25
CA ASN A 261 7.07 -5.32 12.02
C ASN A 261 7.99 -6.52 12.29
N LYS A 262 9.08 -6.28 13.02
CA LYS A 262 9.96 -7.38 13.45
C LYS A 262 9.21 -8.30 14.42
N GLY A 263 9.01 -9.56 14.02
CA GLY A 263 8.44 -10.61 14.89
C GLY A 263 7.02 -11.08 14.55
N LEU A 264 6.37 -10.53 13.51
CA LEU A 264 5.11 -11.10 13.02
C LEU A 264 5.36 -12.36 12.21
N ASN A 265 4.55 -13.39 12.47
CA ASN A 265 4.56 -14.61 11.66
C ASN A 265 3.89 -14.33 10.31
N TYR A 266 4.59 -14.62 9.21
CA TYR A 266 4.13 -14.41 7.85
C TYR A 266 2.78 -15.08 7.55
N PHE A 267 2.62 -16.34 7.90
CA PHE A 267 1.37 -17.07 7.68
C PHE A 267 0.20 -16.49 8.49
N LYS A 268 0.46 -16.02 9.73
CA LYS A 268 -0.56 -15.34 10.53
C LYS A 268 -0.98 -14.02 9.91
N MET A 269 -0.07 -13.33 9.24
CA MET A 269 -0.36 -12.09 8.52
C MET A 269 -1.21 -12.35 7.27
N LEU A 270 -0.86 -13.35 6.45
CA LEU A 270 -1.69 -13.78 5.31
C LEU A 270 -3.09 -14.18 5.75
N TRP A 271 -3.17 -15.01 6.79
CA TRP A 271 -4.47 -15.43 7.36
C TRP A 271 -5.29 -14.23 7.83
N SER A 272 -4.65 -13.21 8.41
CA SER A 272 -5.34 -12.01 8.87
C SER A 272 -6.00 -11.21 7.74
N ILE A 273 -5.44 -11.24 6.51
CA ILE A 273 -6.05 -10.59 5.33
C ILE A 273 -7.36 -11.29 4.98
N LEU A 274 -7.38 -12.63 4.99
CA LEU A 274 -8.59 -13.41 4.73
C LEU A 274 -9.65 -13.21 5.81
N VAL A 275 -9.22 -13.18 7.09
CA VAL A 275 -10.12 -12.93 8.22
C VAL A 275 -10.72 -11.52 8.17
N MET A 276 -9.99 -10.52 7.67
CA MET A 276 -10.55 -9.17 7.48
C MET A 276 -11.73 -9.15 6.50
N LEU A 277 -11.69 -9.97 5.45
CA LEU A 277 -12.80 -10.09 4.50
C LEU A 277 -14.08 -10.66 5.15
N THR A 278 -13.96 -11.44 6.23
CA THR A 278 -15.13 -11.98 6.93
C THR A 278 -15.66 -11.05 8.03
N LYS A 279 -14.77 -10.20 8.60
CA LYS A 279 -15.13 -9.34 9.74
C LYS A 279 -15.75 -8.01 9.34
N HIS A 280 -15.39 -7.47 8.18
CA HIS A 280 -15.72 -6.09 7.82
C HIS A 280 -16.60 -6.03 6.57
N PRO A 281 -17.92 -5.85 6.72
CA PRO A 281 -18.87 -5.79 5.60
C PRO A 281 -18.57 -4.68 4.60
N ILE A 282 -18.08 -3.54 5.07
CA ILE A 282 -17.67 -2.42 4.21
C ILE A 282 -16.54 -2.83 3.27
N LEU A 283 -15.56 -3.60 3.79
CA LEU A 283 -14.45 -4.10 2.99
C LEU A 283 -14.92 -5.09 1.92
N VAL A 284 -15.80 -6.03 2.28
CA VAL A 284 -16.35 -7.02 1.33
C VAL A 284 -17.12 -6.33 0.22
N GLN A 285 -18.01 -5.40 0.57
CA GLN A 285 -18.78 -4.63 -0.41
C GLN A 285 -17.85 -3.88 -1.36
N ALA A 286 -16.85 -3.16 -0.83
CA ALA A 286 -15.88 -2.43 -1.63
C ALA A 286 -15.06 -3.37 -2.54
N CYS A 287 -14.66 -4.55 -2.05
CA CYS A 287 -13.96 -5.58 -2.82
C CYS A 287 -14.82 -6.10 -3.97
N CYS A 288 -16.08 -6.43 -3.72
CA CYS A 288 -17.01 -6.89 -4.76
C CYS A 288 -17.26 -5.81 -5.81
N ILE A 289 -17.51 -4.56 -5.42
CA ILE A 289 -17.69 -3.45 -6.35
C ILE A 289 -16.42 -3.24 -7.20
N SER A 290 -15.24 -3.27 -6.56
CA SER A 290 -13.97 -3.13 -7.26
C SER A 290 -13.70 -4.27 -8.23
N PHE A 291 -14.08 -5.51 -7.88
CA PHE A 291 -14.00 -6.66 -8.77
C PHE A 291 -14.78 -6.43 -10.06
N PHE A 292 -16.06 -6.08 -9.98
CA PHE A 292 -16.91 -5.88 -11.16
C PHE A 292 -16.53 -4.66 -11.98
N THR A 293 -16.18 -3.53 -11.36
CA THR A 293 -15.73 -2.34 -12.09
C THR A 293 -14.41 -2.57 -12.80
N SER A 294 -13.48 -3.32 -12.17
CA SER A 294 -12.19 -3.66 -12.78
C SER A 294 -12.31 -4.71 -13.87
N ALA A 295 -13.28 -5.64 -13.76
CA ALA A 295 -13.60 -6.57 -14.85
C ALA A 295 -14.08 -5.81 -16.09
N THR A 296 -14.97 -4.84 -15.91
CA THR A 296 -15.44 -3.96 -16.99
C THR A 296 -14.29 -3.20 -17.65
N PHE A 297 -13.40 -2.62 -16.84
CA PHE A 297 -12.24 -1.86 -17.32
C PHE A 297 -11.33 -2.68 -18.23
N THR A 298 -10.89 -3.85 -17.77
CA THR A 298 -9.96 -4.68 -18.55
C THR A 298 -10.61 -5.36 -19.72
N SER A 299 -11.87 -5.80 -19.60
CA SER A 299 -12.66 -6.31 -20.72
C SER A 299 -12.68 -5.29 -21.86
N PHE A 300 -13.05 -4.03 -21.56
CA PHE A 300 -13.09 -2.97 -22.55
C PHE A 300 -11.75 -2.73 -23.23
N TRP A 301 -10.69 -2.45 -22.45
CA TRP A 301 -9.40 -2.09 -23.01
C TRP A 301 -8.72 -3.23 -23.78
N THR A 302 -8.97 -4.49 -23.44
CA THR A 302 -8.45 -5.65 -24.17
C THR A 302 -9.21 -5.86 -25.47
N VAL A 303 -10.52 -5.86 -25.39
CA VAL A 303 -11.39 -6.14 -26.56
C VAL A 303 -11.37 -4.95 -27.54
N LEU A 304 -11.20 -3.72 -27.07
CA LEU A 304 -11.07 -2.52 -27.89
C LEU A 304 -9.95 -2.66 -28.93
N THR A 305 -8.82 -3.24 -28.56
CA THR A 305 -7.70 -3.48 -29.48
C THR A 305 -8.12 -4.34 -30.66
N PHE A 306 -8.88 -5.41 -30.39
CA PHE A 306 -9.37 -6.30 -31.45
C PHE A 306 -10.44 -5.65 -32.33
N LEU A 307 -11.34 -4.85 -31.73
CA LEU A 307 -12.34 -4.10 -32.47
C LEU A 307 -11.69 -3.09 -33.41
N LEU A 308 -10.71 -2.34 -32.92
CA LEU A 308 -10.07 -1.28 -33.71
C LEU A 308 -9.12 -1.83 -34.77
N ALA A 309 -8.52 -3.00 -34.55
CA ALA A 309 -7.67 -3.66 -35.53
C ALA A 309 -8.43 -4.41 -36.61
N GLY A 310 -9.69 -4.84 -36.35
CA GLY A 310 -10.56 -5.56 -37.28
C GLY A 310 -11.55 -4.65 -37.99
N GLU A 311 -12.41 -5.26 -38.82
CA GLU A 311 -13.54 -4.58 -39.47
C GLU A 311 -14.53 -4.01 -38.42
N PRO A 312 -15.07 -2.81 -38.59
CA PRO A 312 -14.98 -1.94 -39.78
C PRO A 312 -13.86 -0.89 -39.71
N TYR A 313 -12.99 -0.89 -38.70
CA TYR A 313 -12.06 0.20 -38.43
C TYR A 313 -10.68 0.02 -39.08
N GLU A 314 -10.08 -1.17 -38.97
CA GLU A 314 -8.76 -1.53 -39.52
C GLU A 314 -7.65 -0.50 -39.17
N PHE A 315 -7.64 -0.02 -37.91
CA PHE A 315 -6.72 1.01 -37.48
C PHE A 315 -5.32 0.48 -37.22
N SER A 316 -4.33 1.32 -37.56
CA SER A 316 -2.94 1.03 -37.25
C SER A 316 -2.65 1.02 -35.74
N PRO A 317 -1.60 0.34 -35.27
CA PRO A 317 -1.22 0.27 -33.86
C PRO A 317 -1.02 1.65 -33.20
N VAL A 318 -0.58 2.64 -33.97
CA VAL A 318 -0.45 4.04 -33.50
C VAL A 318 -1.79 4.61 -33.08
N ILE A 319 -2.81 4.44 -33.94
CA ILE A 319 -4.15 4.97 -33.65
C ILE A 319 -4.72 4.24 -32.43
N ILE A 320 -4.56 2.92 -32.34
CA ILE A 320 -4.98 2.13 -31.19
C ILE A 320 -4.27 2.61 -29.90
N GLY A 321 -2.96 2.87 -29.98
CA GLY A 321 -2.19 3.42 -28.86
C GLY A 321 -2.66 4.84 -28.46
N LEU A 322 -3.07 5.67 -29.41
CA LEU A 322 -3.57 7.04 -29.17
C LEU A 322 -4.89 7.05 -28.38
N PHE A 323 -5.69 5.97 -28.39
CA PHE A 323 -6.84 5.86 -27.51
C PHE A 323 -6.48 5.98 -26.02
N ALA A 324 -5.23 5.71 -25.63
CA ALA A 324 -4.76 6.01 -24.28
C ALA A 324 -4.91 7.48 -23.88
N LEU A 325 -4.92 8.43 -24.85
CA LEU A 325 -5.15 9.86 -24.58
C LEU A 325 -6.54 10.13 -23.99
N VAL A 326 -7.53 9.29 -24.31
CA VAL A 326 -8.86 9.36 -23.70
C VAL A 326 -8.75 9.15 -22.18
N GLY A 327 -7.98 8.15 -21.75
CA GLY A 327 -7.69 7.90 -20.34
C GLY A 327 -6.90 9.05 -19.68
N ILE A 328 -5.95 9.69 -20.39
CA ILE A 328 -5.22 10.87 -19.87
C ILE A 328 -6.21 12.01 -19.63
N GLY A 329 -7.12 12.26 -20.56
CA GLY A 329 -8.20 13.25 -20.40
C GLY A 329 -9.00 12.99 -19.11
N THR A 330 -9.39 11.74 -18.87
CA THR A 330 -10.11 11.33 -17.65
C THR A 330 -9.31 11.67 -16.39
N MET A 331 -8.01 11.41 -16.37
CA MET A 331 -7.17 11.67 -15.20
C MET A 331 -7.06 13.15 -14.83
N LEU A 332 -7.18 14.05 -15.80
CA LEU A 332 -7.19 15.48 -15.52
C LEU A 332 -8.48 15.92 -14.81
N PHE A 333 -9.61 15.28 -15.13
CA PHE A 333 -10.92 15.63 -14.55
C PHE A 333 -11.18 14.98 -13.19
N VAL A 334 -10.70 13.76 -12.95
CA VAL A 334 -10.96 13.00 -11.70
C VAL A 334 -10.59 13.77 -10.43
N PRO A 335 -9.42 14.44 -10.29
CA PRO A 335 -9.06 15.14 -9.06
C PRO A 335 -10.01 16.31 -8.74
N PHE A 336 -10.46 17.04 -9.76
CA PHE A 336 -11.42 18.13 -9.58
C PHE A 336 -12.77 17.60 -9.11
N TYR A 337 -13.25 16.55 -9.78
CA TYR A 337 -14.50 15.89 -9.41
C TYR A 337 -14.44 15.27 -8.01
N ALA A 338 -13.34 14.60 -7.69
CA ALA A 338 -13.14 14.00 -6.37
C ALA A 338 -13.22 15.04 -5.25
N ARG A 339 -12.59 16.21 -5.44
CA ARG A 339 -12.63 17.32 -4.47
C ARG A 339 -14.04 17.90 -4.28
N ILE A 340 -14.85 17.93 -5.35
CA ILE A 340 -16.22 18.47 -5.29
C ILE A 340 -17.19 17.45 -4.72
N ILE A 341 -17.07 16.19 -5.12
CA ILE A 341 -18.05 15.13 -4.82
C ILE A 341 -17.60 14.26 -3.64
N ILE A 342 -16.42 13.63 -3.72
CA ILE A 342 -16.01 12.64 -2.72
C ILE A 342 -15.76 13.27 -1.35
N ASP A 343 -15.28 14.52 -1.32
CA ASP A 343 -15.04 15.23 -0.06
C ASP A 343 -16.34 15.67 0.62
N ARG A 344 -17.39 15.96 -0.16
CA ARG A 344 -18.67 16.49 0.35
C ARG A 344 -19.71 15.40 0.65
N PHE A 345 -19.72 14.33 -0.12
CA PHE A 345 -20.74 13.29 -0.03
C PHE A 345 -20.26 12.06 0.75
N VAL A 346 -21.21 11.26 1.22
CA VAL A 346 -20.94 9.96 1.84
C VAL A 346 -20.26 9.04 0.81
N PRO A 347 -19.23 8.24 1.20
CA PRO A 347 -18.46 7.42 0.26
C PRO A 347 -19.33 6.52 -0.62
N ALA A 348 -20.33 5.84 -0.05
CA ALA A 348 -21.19 4.95 -0.82
C ALA A 348 -22.05 5.69 -1.86
N PHE A 349 -22.48 6.92 -1.58
CA PHE A 349 -23.17 7.76 -2.57
C PHE A 349 -22.22 8.21 -3.69
N SER A 350 -20.97 8.54 -3.35
CA SER A 350 -19.94 8.86 -4.35
C SER A 350 -19.64 7.65 -5.25
N VAL A 351 -19.68 6.44 -4.72
CA VAL A 351 -19.58 5.19 -5.50
C VAL A 351 -20.75 5.06 -6.48
N LEU A 352 -22.00 5.31 -6.03
CA LEU A 352 -23.16 5.26 -6.92
C LEU A 352 -23.05 6.24 -8.09
N LEU A 353 -22.59 7.47 -7.82
CA LEU A 353 -22.35 8.46 -8.88
C LEU A 353 -21.27 7.98 -9.86
N GLY A 354 -20.17 7.39 -9.36
CA GLY A 354 -19.14 6.80 -10.20
C GLY A 354 -19.67 5.65 -11.07
N LEU A 355 -20.46 4.75 -10.47
CA LEU A 355 -21.10 3.65 -11.20
C LEU A 355 -22.12 4.13 -12.25
N THR A 356 -22.83 5.23 -11.99
CA THR A 356 -23.76 5.85 -12.96
C THR A 356 -23.02 6.34 -14.20
N TRP A 357 -21.89 7.04 -14.02
CA TRP A 357 -21.03 7.45 -15.14
C TRP A 357 -20.46 6.25 -15.90
N CYS A 358 -20.01 5.24 -15.17
CA CYS A 358 -19.49 4.01 -15.76
C CYS A 358 -20.59 3.30 -16.60
N LEU A 359 -21.80 3.16 -16.04
CA LEU A 359 -22.93 2.55 -16.73
C LEU A 359 -23.29 3.31 -18.01
N PHE A 360 -23.36 4.65 -17.92
CA PHE A 360 -23.60 5.50 -19.10
C PHE A 360 -22.57 5.24 -20.20
N GLY A 361 -21.28 5.28 -19.86
CA GLY A 361 -20.21 5.04 -20.82
C GLY A 361 -20.28 3.65 -21.45
N VAL A 362 -20.47 2.61 -20.63
CA VAL A 362 -20.53 1.23 -21.11
C VAL A 362 -21.75 1.00 -22.00
N CYS A 363 -22.93 1.53 -21.66
CA CYS A 363 -24.12 1.41 -22.50
C CYS A 363 -23.91 2.11 -23.84
N MET A 364 -23.36 3.33 -23.85
CA MET A 364 -23.07 4.06 -25.09
C MET A 364 -22.12 3.25 -25.98
N GLY A 365 -20.99 2.79 -25.44
CA GLY A 365 -20.00 2.05 -26.23
C GLY A 365 -20.47 0.67 -26.67
N ALA A 366 -21.24 -0.05 -25.83
CA ALA A 366 -21.76 -1.37 -26.17
C ALA A 366 -22.63 -1.36 -27.44
N TYR A 367 -23.52 -0.39 -27.54
CA TYR A 367 -24.52 -0.36 -28.58
C TYR A 367 -24.22 0.58 -29.75
N THR A 368 -23.20 1.42 -29.65
CA THR A 368 -22.81 2.30 -30.77
C THR A 368 -21.40 2.01 -31.31
N GLY A 369 -20.59 1.23 -30.59
CA GLY A 369 -19.18 0.98 -30.94
C GLY A 369 -18.93 0.24 -32.24
N THR A 370 -19.94 -0.40 -32.81
CA THR A 370 -19.87 -1.04 -34.15
C THR A 370 -20.20 -0.09 -35.30
N PHE A 371 -20.87 1.04 -35.01
CA PHE A 371 -21.32 2.00 -36.03
C PHE A 371 -20.48 3.27 -36.07
N THR A 372 -19.96 3.67 -34.92
CA THR A 372 -19.19 4.92 -34.80
C THR A 372 -18.09 4.81 -33.77
N ILE A 373 -16.94 5.38 -34.10
CA ILE A 373 -15.78 5.47 -33.20
C ILE A 373 -16.05 6.30 -31.94
N ALA A 374 -17.05 7.20 -31.99
CA ALA A 374 -17.47 7.98 -30.83
C ALA A 374 -17.95 7.11 -29.67
N GLY A 375 -18.57 5.94 -29.96
CA GLY A 375 -18.99 4.99 -28.95
C GLY A 375 -17.85 4.51 -28.02
N PRO A 376 -16.80 3.88 -28.56
CA PRO A 376 -15.62 3.50 -27.79
C PRO A 376 -14.90 4.66 -27.10
N ILE A 377 -14.85 5.85 -27.70
CA ILE A 377 -14.25 7.04 -27.06
C ILE A 377 -15.07 7.45 -25.83
N ILE A 378 -16.38 7.55 -25.95
CA ILE A 378 -17.30 7.88 -24.85
C ILE A 378 -17.18 6.81 -23.74
N GLN A 379 -17.19 5.53 -24.14
CA GLN A 379 -17.01 4.43 -23.19
C GLN A 379 -15.69 4.54 -22.45
N GLY A 380 -14.58 4.71 -23.15
CA GLY A 380 -13.25 4.85 -22.53
C GLY A 380 -13.21 5.98 -21.52
N PHE A 381 -13.73 7.16 -21.89
CA PHE A 381 -13.75 8.31 -20.99
C PHE A 381 -14.62 8.07 -19.75
N PHE A 382 -15.90 7.75 -19.93
CA PHE A 382 -16.84 7.65 -18.81
C PHE A 382 -16.65 6.38 -17.96
N SER A 383 -16.19 5.28 -18.54
CA SER A 383 -15.85 4.07 -17.76
C SER A 383 -14.63 4.30 -16.87
N ASP A 384 -13.56 4.91 -17.41
CA ASP A 384 -12.37 5.22 -16.62
C ASP A 384 -12.69 6.25 -15.54
N PHE A 385 -13.46 7.28 -15.87
CA PHE A 385 -13.89 8.31 -14.94
C PHE A 385 -14.73 7.76 -13.81
N GLY A 386 -15.73 6.92 -14.13
CA GLY A 386 -16.61 6.28 -13.17
C GLY A 386 -15.87 5.28 -12.28
N MET A 387 -14.99 4.46 -12.88
CA MET A 387 -14.16 3.51 -12.15
C MET A 387 -13.22 4.22 -11.15
N GLN A 388 -12.49 5.24 -11.58
CA GLN A 388 -11.58 6.00 -10.72
C GLN A 388 -12.32 6.66 -9.56
N THR A 389 -13.48 7.30 -9.84
CA THR A 389 -14.33 7.89 -8.82
C THR A 389 -14.78 6.85 -7.79
N SER A 390 -15.27 5.70 -8.24
CA SER A 390 -15.69 4.58 -7.39
C SER A 390 -14.53 4.04 -6.55
N GLN A 391 -13.35 3.85 -7.15
CA GLN A 391 -12.17 3.35 -6.44
C GLN A 391 -11.67 4.30 -5.36
N ILE A 392 -11.63 5.63 -5.62
CA ILE A 392 -11.22 6.63 -4.64
C ILE A 392 -12.21 6.66 -3.46
N ALA A 393 -13.52 6.64 -3.75
CA ALA A 393 -14.55 6.64 -2.74
C ALA A 393 -14.51 5.36 -1.88
N ASN A 394 -14.37 4.18 -2.49
CA ASN A 394 -14.22 2.90 -1.78
C ASN A 394 -12.97 2.87 -0.89
N ARG A 395 -11.82 3.35 -1.39
CA ARG A 395 -10.59 3.44 -0.58
C ARG A 395 -10.77 4.36 0.62
N SER A 396 -11.48 5.48 0.47
CA SER A 396 -11.75 6.37 1.60
C SER A 396 -12.60 5.68 2.67
N ALA A 397 -13.55 4.83 2.27
CA ALA A 397 -14.39 4.06 3.19
C ALA A 397 -13.60 2.94 3.90
N ILE A 398 -12.85 2.11 3.17
CA ILE A 398 -12.14 0.97 3.75
C ILE A 398 -11.00 1.39 4.69
N TYR A 399 -10.38 2.55 4.50
CA TYR A 399 -9.30 3.03 5.39
C TYR A 399 -9.81 3.50 6.75
N THR A 400 -11.11 3.70 6.93
CA THR A 400 -11.72 3.99 8.24
C THR A 400 -12.02 2.74 9.05
N VAL A 401 -12.09 1.57 8.39
CA VAL A 401 -12.50 0.30 9.01
C VAL A 401 -11.47 -0.23 10.00
N GLU A 402 -10.19 -0.22 9.61
CA GLU A 402 -9.09 -0.73 10.45
C GLU A 402 -7.86 0.18 10.32
N PRO A 403 -7.77 1.25 11.14
CA PRO A 403 -6.67 2.22 11.05
C PRO A 403 -5.27 1.63 11.26
N LYS A 404 -5.16 0.57 12.10
CA LYS A 404 -3.90 -0.13 12.37
C LYS A 404 -3.53 -1.16 11.30
N GLY A 405 -4.51 -1.57 10.48
CA GLY A 405 -4.36 -2.59 9.44
C GLY A 405 -4.49 -2.08 8.01
N ARG A 406 -4.30 -0.78 7.76
CA ARG A 406 -4.52 -0.15 6.43
C ARG A 406 -3.85 -0.87 5.27
N ASN A 407 -2.60 -1.32 5.45
CA ASN A 407 -1.88 -2.06 4.41
C ASN A 407 -2.56 -3.39 4.07
N ARG A 408 -3.00 -4.14 5.09
CA ARG A 408 -3.70 -5.42 4.90
C ARG A 408 -5.06 -5.24 4.24
N VAL A 409 -5.81 -4.23 4.66
CA VAL A 409 -7.10 -3.83 4.04
C VAL A 409 -6.89 -3.45 2.57
N ASN A 410 -5.87 -2.64 2.27
CA ASN A 410 -5.55 -2.25 0.90
C ASN A 410 -5.10 -3.46 0.06
N THR A 411 -4.31 -4.39 0.62
CA THR A 411 -3.90 -5.62 -0.08
C THR A 411 -5.13 -6.46 -0.45
N ALA A 412 -6.06 -6.69 0.48
CA ALA A 412 -7.30 -7.41 0.20
C ALA A 412 -8.10 -6.76 -0.94
N PHE A 413 -8.28 -5.44 -0.87
CA PHE A 413 -8.98 -4.67 -1.89
C PHE A 413 -8.31 -4.78 -3.27
N MET A 414 -6.97 -4.61 -3.33
CA MET A 414 -6.22 -4.70 -4.59
C MET A 414 -6.19 -6.09 -5.19
N VAL A 415 -6.09 -7.13 -4.36
CA VAL A 415 -6.19 -8.53 -4.83
C VAL A 415 -7.54 -8.77 -5.50
N CYS A 416 -8.64 -8.35 -4.89
CA CYS A 416 -9.98 -8.47 -5.49
C CYS A 416 -10.09 -7.65 -6.79
N THR A 417 -9.50 -6.45 -6.83
CA THR A 417 -9.42 -5.61 -8.04
C THR A 417 -8.76 -6.37 -9.20
N PHE A 418 -7.61 -6.99 -8.96
CA PHE A 418 -6.87 -7.71 -10.00
C PHE A 418 -7.51 -9.06 -10.38
N PHE A 419 -8.20 -9.73 -9.46
CA PHE A 419 -9.05 -10.86 -9.83
C PHE A 419 -10.20 -10.43 -10.74
N GLY A 420 -10.78 -9.24 -10.51
CA GLY A 420 -11.74 -8.63 -11.42
C GLY A 420 -11.14 -8.39 -12.80
N GLN A 421 -9.94 -7.79 -12.86
CA GLN A 421 -9.24 -7.55 -14.13
C GLN A 421 -9.00 -8.85 -14.91
N LEU A 422 -8.49 -9.89 -14.24
CA LEU A 422 -8.29 -11.21 -14.82
C LEU A 422 -9.57 -11.79 -15.40
N THR A 423 -10.67 -11.73 -14.64
CA THR A 423 -11.99 -12.21 -15.10
C THR A 423 -12.47 -11.41 -16.29
N GLY A 424 -12.32 -10.07 -16.25
CA GLY A 424 -12.74 -9.18 -17.34
C GLY A 424 -12.00 -9.46 -18.64
N THR A 425 -10.68 -9.64 -18.59
CA THR A 425 -9.87 -9.97 -19.75
C THR A 425 -10.27 -11.33 -20.33
N SER A 426 -10.34 -12.38 -19.49
CA SER A 426 -10.63 -13.74 -19.95
C SER A 426 -12.05 -13.89 -20.52
N VAL A 427 -13.06 -13.45 -19.75
CA VAL A 427 -14.47 -13.59 -20.14
C VAL A 427 -14.80 -12.62 -21.28
N GLY A 428 -14.34 -11.36 -21.17
CA GLY A 428 -14.60 -10.34 -22.19
C GLY A 428 -14.06 -10.74 -23.57
N THR A 429 -12.80 -11.24 -23.61
CA THR A 429 -12.21 -11.70 -24.88
C THR A 429 -12.91 -12.93 -25.45
N ARG A 430 -13.24 -13.91 -24.60
CA ARG A 430 -13.95 -15.11 -25.06
C ARG A 430 -15.32 -14.74 -25.66
N LEU A 431 -16.09 -13.89 -24.97
CA LEU A 431 -17.37 -13.42 -25.47
C LEU A 431 -17.23 -12.62 -26.78
N TYR A 432 -16.14 -11.86 -26.92
CA TYR A 432 -15.86 -11.13 -28.15
C TYR A 432 -15.58 -12.08 -29.32
N VAL A 433 -14.73 -13.07 -29.11
CA VAL A 433 -14.36 -14.05 -30.16
C VAL A 433 -15.55 -14.90 -30.58
N ASP A 434 -16.38 -15.34 -29.61
CA ASP A 434 -17.51 -16.24 -29.89
C ASP A 434 -18.74 -15.48 -30.41
N HIS A 435 -18.98 -14.24 -29.96
CA HIS A 435 -20.26 -13.54 -30.18
C HIS A 435 -20.12 -12.06 -30.57
N GLY A 436 -18.90 -11.55 -30.69
CA GLY A 436 -18.60 -10.18 -31.12
C GLY A 436 -18.72 -9.11 -30.02
N TRP A 437 -18.58 -7.85 -30.43
CA TRP A 437 -18.46 -6.66 -29.57
C TRP A 437 -19.66 -6.48 -28.63
N VAL A 438 -20.90 -6.51 -29.19
CA VAL A 438 -22.11 -6.18 -28.43
C VAL A 438 -22.29 -7.12 -27.24
N VAL A 439 -22.07 -8.44 -27.43
CA VAL A 439 -22.20 -9.42 -26.34
C VAL A 439 -21.12 -9.26 -25.30
N SER A 440 -19.88 -9.03 -25.72
CA SER A 440 -18.77 -8.76 -24.79
C SER A 440 -19.00 -7.50 -23.94
N GLN A 441 -19.51 -6.42 -24.54
CA GLN A 441 -19.80 -5.20 -23.79
C GLN A 441 -21.08 -5.31 -22.96
N SER A 442 -22.05 -6.14 -23.36
CA SER A 442 -23.23 -6.45 -22.54
C SER A 442 -22.86 -7.16 -21.24
N PHE A 443 -21.81 -8.00 -21.26
CA PHE A 443 -21.20 -8.53 -20.02
C PHE A 443 -20.69 -7.40 -19.12
N SER A 444 -20.06 -6.38 -19.68
CA SER A 444 -19.60 -5.20 -18.93
C SER A 444 -20.78 -4.41 -18.33
N VAL A 445 -21.89 -4.26 -19.07
CA VAL A 445 -23.14 -3.66 -18.55
C VAL A 445 -23.67 -4.47 -17.37
N ALA A 446 -23.70 -5.80 -17.47
CA ALA A 446 -24.14 -6.68 -16.38
C ALA A 446 -23.23 -6.55 -15.14
N CYS A 447 -21.92 -6.51 -15.32
CA CYS A 447 -20.96 -6.29 -14.21
C CYS A 447 -21.22 -4.98 -13.47
N ILE A 448 -21.40 -3.86 -14.19
CA ILE A 448 -21.73 -2.58 -13.56
C ILE A 448 -23.10 -2.61 -12.91
N GLY A 449 -24.10 -3.27 -13.52
CA GLY A 449 -25.42 -3.49 -12.92
C GLY A 449 -25.34 -4.23 -11.59
N ILE A 450 -24.54 -5.30 -11.51
CA ILE A 450 -24.31 -6.04 -10.26
C ILE A 450 -23.61 -5.15 -9.23
N ALA A 451 -22.57 -4.39 -9.61
CA ALA A 451 -21.89 -3.46 -8.72
C ALA A 451 -22.85 -2.39 -8.15
N PHE A 452 -23.77 -1.92 -8.99
CA PHE A 452 -24.81 -0.96 -8.61
C PHE A 452 -25.79 -1.58 -7.59
N LEU A 453 -26.28 -2.77 -7.85
CA LEU A 453 -27.15 -3.51 -6.94
C LEU A 453 -26.48 -3.80 -5.60
N LEU A 454 -25.20 -4.20 -5.60
CA LEU A 454 -24.42 -4.41 -4.37
C LEU A 454 -24.27 -3.12 -3.56
N THR A 455 -24.11 -1.97 -4.22
CA THR A 455 -24.02 -0.69 -3.53
C THR A 455 -25.36 -0.30 -2.91
N ILE A 456 -26.48 -0.49 -3.63
CA ILE A 456 -27.82 -0.19 -3.13
C ILE A 456 -28.23 -1.17 -2.02
N ALA A 457 -27.90 -2.46 -2.14
CA ALA A 457 -28.27 -3.48 -1.17
C ALA A 457 -27.84 -3.13 0.25
N ARG A 458 -26.70 -2.47 0.41
CA ARG A 458 -26.25 -1.95 1.70
C ARG A 458 -26.73 -0.52 1.98
N GLY A 459 -26.92 0.28 0.95
CA GLY A 459 -27.27 1.69 1.04
C GLY A 459 -26.06 2.62 1.15
N PRO A 460 -26.19 3.88 0.64
CA PRO A 460 -25.06 4.82 0.58
C PRO A 460 -24.68 5.45 1.93
N TRP A 461 -25.48 5.32 2.95
CA TRP A 461 -25.33 5.92 4.29
C TRP A 461 -25.60 4.95 5.43
N GLU A 462 -25.66 3.69 5.14
CA GLU A 462 -26.01 2.57 6.02
C GLU A 462 -24.79 2.08 6.81
N GLU A 463 -25.00 1.64 8.01
CA GLU A 463 -23.96 1.04 8.85
C GLU A 463 -23.94 -0.49 8.77
N GLY A 464 -25.10 -1.10 8.51
CA GLY A 464 -25.26 -2.56 8.46
C GLY A 464 -24.77 -3.21 7.16
N TRP A 465 -24.99 -4.52 7.05
CA TRP A 465 -24.70 -5.30 5.87
C TRP A 465 -25.73 -5.12 4.75
N PHE A 466 -26.97 -4.92 5.11
CA PHE A 466 -28.10 -5.02 4.17
C PHE A 466 -29.13 -3.93 4.45
N GLY A 467 -29.64 -3.33 3.39
CA GLY A 467 -30.73 -2.37 3.43
C GLY A 467 -30.31 -0.91 3.73
N TRP A 468 -31.29 -0.08 3.99
CA TRP A 468 -31.19 1.37 4.17
C TRP A 468 -31.37 1.80 5.63
N GLY A 469 -30.58 1.25 6.56
CA GLY A 469 -30.77 1.46 7.99
C GLY A 469 -30.36 2.83 8.52
N GLY A 470 -29.42 3.53 7.87
CA GLY A 470 -28.84 4.78 8.39
C GLY A 470 -29.58 6.06 8.00
N GLY A 471 -30.68 6.00 7.21
CA GLY A 471 -31.45 7.16 6.74
C GLY A 471 -30.95 7.75 5.42
N TRP A 472 -31.53 8.90 5.02
CA TRP A 472 -31.35 9.50 3.69
C TRP A 472 -30.30 10.61 3.65
N GLN A 473 -29.32 10.59 4.54
CA GLN A 473 -28.28 11.61 4.59
C GLN A 473 -27.23 11.39 3.50
N ILE A 474 -27.22 12.22 2.48
CA ILE A 474 -26.31 12.16 1.32
C ILE A 474 -24.99 12.87 1.61
N LYS A 475 -25.03 14.01 2.32
CA LYS A 475 -23.83 14.80 2.64
C LYS A 475 -23.17 14.28 3.92
N LYS A 476 -21.84 14.33 3.97
CA LYS A 476 -21.11 14.11 5.22
C LYS A 476 -21.56 15.14 6.26
N LYS A 477 -21.80 14.71 7.51
CA LYS A 477 -22.03 15.65 8.62
C LYS A 477 -20.78 16.51 8.78
N ASP A 478 -20.96 17.82 8.72
CA ASP A 478 -19.88 18.74 9.08
C ASP A 478 -19.55 18.51 10.56
N ARG A 479 -18.37 17.96 10.82
CA ARG A 479 -17.88 17.69 12.19
C ARG A 479 -17.65 18.97 13.01
N THR A 480 -17.85 20.14 12.41
CA THR A 480 -17.63 21.44 13.05
C THR A 480 -18.85 22.02 13.75
N SER A 481 -20.07 21.47 13.54
CA SER A 481 -21.28 22.13 14.05
C SER A 481 -22.02 21.41 15.18
N ALA A 482 -21.67 20.21 15.58
CA ALA A 482 -22.46 19.45 16.56
C ALA A 482 -21.77 19.07 17.88
N ASP A 483 -20.44 19.22 18.02
CA ASP A 483 -19.72 18.75 19.20
C ASP A 483 -18.74 19.79 19.78
N GLY A 484 -19.29 20.96 20.15
CA GLY A 484 -18.51 21.96 20.88
C GLY A 484 -18.16 21.56 22.32
N LYS A 485 -18.61 20.44 22.85
CA LYS A 485 -18.35 20.05 24.26
C LYS A 485 -18.15 18.54 24.56
N GLY A 486 -18.25 17.62 23.58
CA GLY A 486 -18.24 16.18 23.89
C GLY A 486 -17.17 15.32 23.22
N ASN A 487 -16.48 15.77 22.16
CA ASN A 487 -15.60 14.92 21.32
C ASN A 487 -14.13 15.32 21.31
N GLU A 488 -13.69 16.22 22.14
CA GLU A 488 -12.23 16.51 22.28
C GLU A 488 -11.46 15.29 22.81
N ALA A 489 -12.11 14.43 23.56
CA ALA A 489 -11.51 13.24 24.16
C ALA A 489 -11.34 12.02 23.20
N ARG A 490 -12.00 12.01 22.03
CA ARG A 490 -12.03 10.83 21.12
C ARG A 490 -11.17 10.93 19.87
N ASN A 491 -10.44 12.01 19.64
CA ASN A 491 -9.57 12.13 18.48
C ASN A 491 -8.11 11.78 18.85
N PRO A 492 -7.60 10.59 18.48
CA PRO A 492 -6.24 10.17 18.83
C PRO A 492 -5.15 11.08 18.22
N LEU A 493 -5.43 11.77 17.10
CA LEU A 493 -4.51 12.73 16.50
C LEU A 493 -4.44 14.05 17.30
N ARG A 494 -5.52 14.42 17.99
CA ARG A 494 -5.53 15.62 18.85
C ARG A 494 -4.87 15.33 20.19
N ARG A 495 -4.95 14.09 20.69
CA ARG A 495 -4.18 13.66 21.88
C ARG A 495 -2.66 13.71 21.59
N LEU A 496 -2.24 13.29 20.38
CA LEU A 496 -0.83 13.39 19.96
C LEU A 496 -0.35 14.85 19.86
N THR A 497 -1.16 15.75 19.27
CA THR A 497 -0.84 17.19 19.20
C THR A 497 -0.90 17.89 20.57
N THR A 498 -1.72 17.44 21.49
CA THR A 498 -1.80 17.96 22.85
C THR A 498 -0.63 17.44 23.69
N HIS A 499 -0.24 16.18 23.53
CA HIS A 499 0.99 15.62 24.12
C HIS A 499 2.27 16.24 23.55
N GLU A 500 2.29 16.51 22.25
CA GLU A 500 3.41 17.17 21.58
C GLU A 500 3.54 18.63 22.02
N LYS A 501 2.43 19.36 22.16
CA LYS A 501 2.42 20.72 22.75
C LYS A 501 2.77 20.73 24.23
N ALA A 502 2.38 19.69 24.98
CA ALA A 502 2.78 19.55 26.37
C ALA A 502 4.27 19.20 26.50
N ALA A 503 4.81 18.38 25.59
CA ALA A 503 6.24 18.07 25.53
C ALA A 503 7.07 19.30 25.13
N ASP A 504 6.63 20.05 24.11
CA ASP A 504 7.27 21.31 23.68
C ASP A 504 7.20 22.40 24.78
N ALA A 505 6.10 22.49 25.52
CA ALA A 505 5.97 23.39 26.65
C ALA A 505 6.87 22.99 27.82
N LEU A 506 6.99 21.69 28.09
CA LEU A 506 7.91 21.15 29.11
C LEU A 506 9.38 21.38 28.75
N GLU A 507 9.71 21.23 27.46
CA GLU A 507 11.08 21.48 26.94
C GLU A 507 11.42 22.98 26.93
N ALA A 508 10.44 23.84 26.58
CA ALA A 508 10.59 25.29 26.70
C ALA A 508 10.75 25.75 28.17
N GLN A 509 10.01 25.14 29.08
CA GLN A 509 10.09 25.40 30.52
C GLN A 509 11.44 24.93 31.08
N ARG A 510 11.93 23.76 30.65
CA ARG A 510 13.23 23.23 31.03
C ARG A 510 14.40 24.10 30.51
N LYS A 511 14.27 24.67 29.31
CA LYS A 511 15.25 25.66 28.78
C LYS A 511 15.21 26.97 29.55
N ALA A 512 14.04 27.46 29.90
CA ALA A 512 13.91 28.68 30.71
C ALA A 512 14.44 28.51 32.14
N ASP A 513 14.28 27.31 32.71
CA ASP A 513 14.82 26.97 34.03
C ASP A 513 16.35 26.76 34.00
N LEU A 514 16.89 26.25 32.89
CA LEU A 514 18.34 26.19 32.64
C LEU A 514 18.97 27.60 32.45
N GLU A 515 18.27 28.52 31.79
CA GLU A 515 18.70 29.91 31.64
C GLU A 515 18.62 30.67 32.98
N LYS A 516 17.64 30.38 33.83
CA LYS A 516 17.51 30.94 35.20
C LYS A 516 18.48 30.30 36.19
N GLY A 517 18.94 29.08 35.97
CA GLY A 517 19.84 28.33 36.85
C GLY A 517 21.32 28.73 36.80
N MET A 518 21.68 29.75 36.01
CA MET A 518 23.03 30.33 36.02
C MET A 518 23.24 31.39 37.11
N VAL A 519 22.26 31.61 38.01
CA VAL A 519 22.38 32.49 39.16
C VAL A 519 21.87 31.76 40.40
N GLY A 520 22.76 31.18 41.21
CA GLY A 520 22.47 30.75 42.58
C GLY A 520 22.58 29.25 42.85
N GLU A 521 23.69 28.85 43.41
CA GLU A 521 24.07 27.45 43.69
C GLU A 521 23.61 26.90 45.06
N ASP A 522 22.67 27.53 45.77
CA ASP A 522 22.40 27.20 47.20
C ASP A 522 20.97 26.82 47.61
N THR A 523 20.05 26.51 46.65
CA THR A 523 18.68 26.08 47.02
C THR A 523 18.21 24.78 46.37
N ARG A 524 19.11 23.91 45.95
CA ARG A 524 18.84 22.77 45.04
C ARG A 524 18.20 21.52 45.65
N ASN A 525 18.06 21.39 46.96
CA ASN A 525 17.60 20.12 47.57
C ASN A 525 16.20 20.09 48.18
N ALA A 526 15.50 21.23 48.23
CA ALA A 526 14.15 21.28 48.82
C ALA A 526 12.99 21.37 47.82
N GLU A 527 13.25 21.83 46.58
CA GLU A 527 12.16 22.02 45.57
C GLU A 527 11.96 20.83 44.62
N VAL A 528 12.97 19.97 44.41
CA VAL A 528 12.86 18.81 43.52
C VAL A 528 11.93 17.74 44.08
N VAL A 529 11.84 17.58 45.40
CA VAL A 529 10.95 16.61 46.06
C VAL A 529 9.49 17.10 46.09
N GLY A 530 9.26 18.42 46.06
CA GLY A 530 7.93 19.01 46.08
C GLY A 530 7.21 19.00 44.70
N HIS A 531 7.98 19.01 43.62
CA HIS A 531 7.39 19.01 42.25
C HIS A 531 7.03 17.62 41.72
N GLU A 532 7.79 16.58 42.12
CA GLU A 532 7.43 15.19 41.76
C GLU A 532 6.13 14.72 42.43
N THR A 533 5.92 15.11 43.70
CA THR A 533 4.71 14.76 44.44
C THR A 533 3.45 15.48 43.93
N ASN A 534 3.56 16.67 43.38
CA ASN A 534 2.40 17.39 42.80
C ASN A 534 2.02 16.91 41.40
N ALA A 535 2.99 16.49 40.58
CA ALA A 535 2.73 15.89 39.29
C ALA A 535 2.11 14.48 39.41
N GLU A 536 2.55 13.72 40.42
CA GLU A 536 2.00 12.38 40.73
C GLU A 536 0.60 12.46 41.34
N LYS A 537 0.29 13.46 42.18
CA LYS A 537 -1.06 13.75 42.69
C LYS A 537 -2.01 14.21 41.59
N ALA A 538 -1.57 15.07 40.68
CA ALA A 538 -2.40 15.50 39.55
C ALA A 538 -2.68 14.35 38.56
N ALA A 539 -1.75 13.40 38.41
CA ALA A 539 -1.96 12.20 37.60
C ALA A 539 -2.91 11.20 38.27
N LEU A 540 -2.90 11.10 39.60
CA LEU A 540 -3.83 10.27 40.37
C LEU A 540 -5.25 10.85 40.41
N GLU A 541 -5.43 12.16 40.55
CA GLU A 541 -6.72 12.82 40.48
C GLU A 541 -7.38 12.68 39.09
N LEU A 542 -6.60 12.75 38.01
CA LEU A 542 -7.11 12.49 36.65
C LEU A 542 -7.49 11.02 36.39
N ALA A 543 -6.84 10.08 37.08
CA ALA A 543 -7.16 8.65 36.97
C ALA A 543 -8.42 8.27 37.80
N ASP A 544 -8.69 8.96 38.87
CA ASP A 544 -9.89 8.75 39.71
C ASP A 544 -11.13 9.41 39.10
N ASP A 545 -11.00 10.55 38.41
CA ASP A 545 -12.09 11.16 37.64
C ASP A 545 -12.48 10.28 36.41
N GLU A 546 -11.54 9.56 35.84
CA GLU A 546 -11.81 8.61 34.73
C GLU A 546 -12.56 7.35 35.24
N LYS A 547 -12.32 6.93 36.48
CA LYS A 547 -13.05 5.82 37.13
C LYS A 547 -14.43 6.22 37.62
N ALA A 548 -14.64 7.47 38.01
CA ALA A 548 -15.95 8.01 38.42
C ALA A 548 -16.88 8.18 37.21
N SER A 549 -16.34 8.58 36.04
CA SER A 549 -17.11 8.73 34.79
C SER A 549 -17.54 7.40 34.16
N SER A 550 -16.86 6.30 34.46
CA SER A 550 -17.22 4.98 33.92
C SER A 550 -18.27 4.23 34.73
N LYS A 551 -18.61 4.71 35.94
CA LYS A 551 -19.61 4.10 36.83
C LYS A 551 -21.00 4.67 36.69
N THR A 552 -21.20 5.76 35.95
CA THR A 552 -22.49 6.42 35.77
C THR A 552 -23.30 5.98 34.55
N ASP A 553 -22.76 5.08 33.71
CA ASP A 553 -23.45 4.61 32.50
C ASP A 553 -24.20 3.26 32.66
N ASP A 554 -24.18 2.63 33.85
CA ASP A 554 -24.82 1.32 34.07
C ASP A 554 -26.17 1.36 34.86
N ASP A 555 -26.68 2.53 35.20
CA ASP A 555 -27.97 2.65 35.92
C ASP A 555 -29.01 3.46 35.12
N PHE A 556 -29.73 2.79 34.21
CA PHE A 556 -31.04 3.22 33.74
C PHE A 556 -32.06 2.08 33.84
N PRO A 557 -33.14 2.24 34.63
CA PRO A 557 -34.12 1.19 34.82
C PRO A 557 -35.09 1.11 33.65
N ALA A 558 -35.40 -0.12 33.26
CA ALA A 558 -36.48 -0.46 32.34
C ALA A 558 -37.82 0.02 32.86
N SER A 559 -38.47 1.01 32.22
CA SER A 559 -39.86 1.34 32.44
C SER A 559 -40.74 0.66 31.39
N ARG A 560 -41.53 -0.28 31.90
CA ARG A 560 -42.78 -0.77 31.30
C ARG A 560 -43.73 0.40 31.11
N THR A 561 -44.34 0.52 29.94
CA THR A 561 -45.73 0.98 29.80
C THR A 561 -46.45 0.23 28.72
N ARG A 562 -47.41 -0.35 29.16
CA ARG A 562 -48.63 -0.98 28.71
C ARG A 562 -49.58 0.07 28.09
N GLY A 563 -50.26 -0.27 27.01
CA GLY A 563 -51.69 -0.01 26.92
C GLY A 563 -52.16 0.97 25.84
N GLU A 564 -52.98 0.40 24.96
CA GLU A 564 -54.25 0.95 24.47
C GLU A 564 -54.27 2.14 23.49
N LYS A 565 -54.53 1.89 22.31
CA LYS A 565 -55.68 1.95 21.40
C LYS A 565 -55.25 1.89 19.95
#